data_e1180b493bcae92e6d035b78b1ea6e79
#
_entry.id   e1180b493bcae92e6d035b78b1ea6e79
#
_cell.length_a   1.000
_cell.length_b   1.000
_cell.length_c   1.000
_cell.angle_alpha   90.00
_cell.angle_beta   90.00
_cell.angle_gamma   90.00
#
_symmetry.space_group_name_H-M   'P 1'
#
loop_
_entity.id
_entity.type
_entity.pdbx_description
1 polymer ?
#
loop_
_entity_poly.entity_id
_entity_poly.type
_entity_poly.pdbx_seq_one_letter_code
_entity_poly.pdbx_strand_id
1 'polypeptide(L)'
;MNLSASGVSADKRYYENNEQVSKPADFMVDSYDLEFNFRNDLNAVATIKTDDFKDEYKFTLYHGYKISKITDGNNDELDFARDSDYLTIKNTSKSKLIKIYYHGSCDKYYSNYLSVFLPGNFAFYPIPGFNEMYSTHSYAGFDDLSLPYETDFNVTVHSLKKVQCNLESSTNNEFKGKSDSLTLLSGFINCVTINKTQIYYPYFNDAYNSDTINEKLETFVSKNPNIKKIFIIPDVNLEDIEFVKTFNDYMITASIDDIDRLGFVSKISANKMELYDAINAYMNYPEYFEFLKTNSSEELQKAIPVLEEILKNDNDGKKLEKINDYLIDNADDRSFSEFLCELRWLYVKA
;
A
#
# COMPACT_ATOMS: atom_id res chain seq x y z
N MET A 1 -20.78 -6.36 18.51
CA MET A 1 -19.38 -6.32 18.08
C MET A 1 -18.61 -7.37 18.85
N ASN A 2 -18.36 -8.52 18.26
CA ASN A 2 -17.48 -9.52 18.86
C ASN A 2 -16.07 -9.22 18.38
N LEU A 3 -15.31 -8.49 19.20
CA LEU A 3 -13.86 -8.46 19.07
C LEU A 3 -13.37 -9.90 19.32
N SER A 4 -12.88 -10.56 18.30
CA SER A 4 -12.28 -11.88 18.44
C SER A 4 -11.09 -11.78 19.37
N ALA A 5 -11.12 -12.53 20.48
CA ALA A 5 -10.08 -12.57 21.49
C ALA A 5 -8.78 -13.27 21.03
N SER A 6 -8.60 -13.54 19.76
CA SER A 6 -7.36 -14.02 19.16
C SER A 6 -6.86 -12.97 18.20
N GLY A 7 -5.80 -12.24 18.54
CA GLY A 7 -5.25 -11.13 17.78
C GLY A 7 -4.64 -11.47 16.40
N VAL A 8 -5.16 -12.49 15.73
CA VAL A 8 -4.75 -12.89 14.38
C VAL A 8 -5.90 -12.60 13.43
N SER A 9 -5.67 -11.77 12.40
CA SER A 9 -6.66 -11.43 11.39
C SER A 9 -7.15 -12.67 10.62
N ALA A 10 -8.36 -12.60 10.05
CA ALA A 10 -8.88 -13.68 9.22
C ALA A 10 -8.01 -13.91 7.99
N ASP A 11 -7.51 -12.84 7.39
CA ASP A 11 -6.60 -12.88 6.24
C ASP A 11 -5.28 -13.56 6.58
N LYS A 12 -4.65 -13.22 7.71
CA LYS A 12 -3.40 -13.89 8.13
C LYS A 12 -3.59 -15.41 8.21
N ARG A 13 -4.66 -15.87 8.86
CA ARG A 13 -4.95 -17.31 8.94
C ARG A 13 -5.23 -17.94 7.59
N TYR A 14 -5.88 -17.20 6.70
CA TYR A 14 -6.16 -17.67 5.35
C TYR A 14 -4.85 -17.91 4.60
N TYR A 15 -3.95 -16.93 4.55
CA TYR A 15 -2.69 -17.00 3.81
C TYR A 15 -1.64 -17.92 4.47
N GLU A 16 -1.72 -18.17 5.78
CA GLU A 16 -0.91 -19.22 6.45
C GLU A 16 -1.32 -20.65 6.01
N ASN A 17 -2.54 -20.83 5.52
CA ASN A 17 -3.07 -22.14 5.11
C ASN A 17 -3.24 -22.32 3.60
N ASN A 18 -2.99 -21.30 2.81
CA ASN A 18 -3.12 -21.33 1.36
C ASN A 18 -1.81 -20.85 0.72
N GLU A 19 -1.26 -21.67 -0.16
CA GLU A 19 -0.04 -21.35 -0.88
C GLU A 19 -0.28 -20.16 -1.83
N GLN A 20 0.62 -19.20 -1.79
CA GLN A 20 0.62 -18.07 -2.72
C GLN A 20 1.58 -18.36 -3.87
N VAL A 21 1.23 -17.87 -5.06
CA VAL A 21 1.96 -18.10 -6.29
C VAL A 21 2.22 -16.78 -6.98
N SER A 22 3.47 -16.58 -7.43
CA SER A 22 3.83 -15.46 -8.30
C SER A 22 4.07 -15.96 -9.73
N LYS A 23 3.25 -15.49 -10.66
CA LYS A 23 3.40 -15.77 -12.08
C LYS A 23 2.94 -14.57 -12.90
N PRO A 24 3.88 -13.80 -13.45
CA PRO A 24 3.55 -12.63 -14.26
C PRO A 24 2.58 -12.96 -15.40
N ALA A 25 1.74 -11.99 -15.75
CA ALA A 25 0.93 -12.10 -16.96
C ALA A 25 1.82 -12.07 -18.21
N ASP A 26 1.38 -12.76 -19.24
CA ASP A 26 1.98 -12.73 -20.57
C ASP A 26 1.19 -11.84 -21.54
N PHE A 27 0.40 -10.92 -20.99
CA PHE A 27 -0.38 -9.89 -21.68
C PHE A 27 -0.40 -8.62 -20.84
N MET A 28 -0.74 -7.49 -21.47
CA MET A 28 -0.98 -6.22 -20.82
C MET A 28 -2.47 -5.87 -20.87
N VAL A 29 -2.91 -5.07 -19.90
CA VAL A 29 -4.25 -4.49 -19.92
C VAL A 29 -4.16 -3.08 -20.50
N ASP A 30 -4.80 -2.86 -21.64
CA ASP A 30 -4.89 -1.54 -22.30
C ASP A 30 -5.79 -0.60 -21.50
N SER A 31 -6.95 -1.13 -21.06
CA SER A 31 -7.90 -0.31 -20.30
C SER A 31 -8.81 -1.13 -19.40
N TYR A 32 -9.21 -0.48 -18.32
CA TYR A 32 -10.27 -0.91 -17.42
C TYR A 32 -11.48 0.02 -17.56
N ASP A 33 -12.68 -0.58 -17.69
CA ASP A 33 -13.96 0.08 -17.45
C ASP A 33 -14.59 -0.62 -16.23
N LEU A 34 -14.58 0.07 -15.08
CA LEU A 34 -14.95 -0.50 -13.78
C LEU A 34 -16.24 0.16 -13.27
N GLU A 35 -17.23 -0.65 -12.99
CA GLU A 35 -18.47 -0.22 -12.36
C GLU A 35 -18.56 -0.82 -10.95
N PHE A 36 -18.62 0.04 -9.92
CA PHE A 36 -18.74 -0.35 -8.53
C PHE A 36 -20.07 0.11 -7.94
N ASN A 37 -20.73 -0.78 -7.22
CA ASN A 37 -21.96 -0.48 -6.50
C ASN A 37 -21.77 -0.86 -5.02
N PHE A 38 -21.68 0.15 -4.16
CA PHE A 38 -21.48 0.00 -2.72
C PHE A 38 -22.84 -0.03 -2.01
N ARG A 39 -23.22 -1.19 -1.51
CA ARG A 39 -24.40 -1.41 -0.65
C ARG A 39 -23.94 -1.94 0.70
N ASN A 40 -24.36 -3.16 1.07
CA ASN A 40 -23.84 -3.83 2.26
C ASN A 40 -22.41 -4.35 2.03
N ASP A 41 -22.11 -4.66 0.79
CA ASP A 41 -20.83 -5.13 0.26
C ASP A 41 -20.55 -4.48 -1.11
N LEU A 42 -19.41 -4.81 -1.68
CA LEU A 42 -19.05 -4.45 -3.04
C LEU A 42 -19.78 -5.36 -4.04
N ASN A 43 -20.45 -4.75 -5.02
CA ASN A 43 -20.87 -5.40 -6.26
C ASN A 43 -20.18 -4.71 -7.42
N ALA A 44 -19.51 -5.46 -8.27
CA ALA A 44 -18.67 -4.88 -9.32
C ALA A 44 -18.80 -5.59 -10.66
N VAL A 45 -18.56 -4.80 -11.71
CA VAL A 45 -18.33 -5.28 -13.07
C VAL A 45 -17.01 -4.68 -13.54
N ALA A 46 -16.05 -5.54 -13.85
CA ALA A 46 -14.79 -5.15 -14.48
C ALA A 46 -14.82 -5.53 -15.96
N THR A 47 -14.85 -4.55 -16.84
CA THR A 47 -14.64 -4.73 -18.28
C THR A 47 -13.18 -4.43 -18.58
N ILE A 48 -12.45 -5.44 -19.04
CA ILE A 48 -10.99 -5.41 -19.22
C ILE A 48 -10.71 -5.57 -20.70
N LYS A 49 -9.97 -4.62 -21.27
CA LYS A 49 -9.44 -4.72 -22.62
C LYS A 49 -7.95 -5.04 -22.57
N THR A 50 -7.52 -6.08 -23.24
CA THR A 50 -6.13 -6.51 -23.31
C THR A 50 -5.47 -6.11 -24.65
N ASP A 51 -4.15 -5.93 -24.62
CA ASP A 51 -3.32 -5.61 -25.79
C ASP A 51 -3.37 -6.73 -26.85
N ASP A 52 -3.41 -7.99 -26.40
CA ASP A 52 -3.48 -9.16 -27.24
C ASP A 52 -4.49 -10.19 -26.70
N PHE A 53 -4.97 -11.10 -27.54
CA PHE A 53 -5.76 -12.22 -27.09
C PHE A 53 -4.85 -13.36 -26.64
N LYS A 54 -5.27 -14.07 -25.59
CA LYS A 54 -4.65 -15.30 -25.11
C LYS A 54 -5.70 -16.41 -25.06
N ASP A 55 -5.27 -17.64 -25.14
CA ASP A 55 -6.15 -18.81 -24.95
C ASP A 55 -6.63 -18.90 -23.49
N GLU A 56 -5.80 -18.40 -22.56
CA GLU A 56 -6.12 -18.28 -21.14
C GLU A 56 -5.69 -16.92 -20.61
N TYR A 57 -6.57 -16.26 -19.88
CA TYR A 57 -6.22 -15.08 -19.09
C TYR A 57 -6.07 -15.44 -17.62
N LYS A 58 -5.03 -14.91 -16.98
CA LYS A 58 -4.75 -15.10 -15.55
C LYS A 58 -4.82 -13.78 -14.83
N PHE A 59 -5.59 -13.75 -13.74
CA PHE A 59 -5.76 -12.58 -12.90
C PHE A 59 -5.67 -12.95 -11.43
N THR A 60 -5.27 -11.98 -10.62
CA THR A 60 -5.41 -12.00 -9.17
C THR A 60 -6.63 -11.14 -8.80
N LEU A 61 -7.49 -11.68 -7.95
CA LEU A 61 -8.63 -10.98 -7.36
C LEU A 61 -8.82 -11.53 -5.95
N TYR A 62 -8.94 -10.67 -4.95
CA TYR A 62 -9.06 -11.08 -3.55
C TYR A 62 -10.13 -12.16 -3.33
N HIS A 63 -9.80 -13.22 -2.59
CA HIS A 63 -10.66 -14.42 -2.41
C HIS A 63 -12.03 -14.12 -1.81
N GLY A 64 -12.16 -13.06 -1.02
CA GLY A 64 -13.45 -12.62 -0.47
C GLY A 64 -14.47 -12.12 -1.53
N TYR A 65 -14.02 -11.88 -2.77
CA TYR A 65 -14.90 -11.51 -3.88
C TYR A 65 -15.30 -12.73 -4.69
N LYS A 66 -16.59 -13.10 -4.65
CA LYS A 66 -17.16 -14.22 -5.39
C LYS A 66 -17.49 -13.80 -6.82
N ILE A 67 -17.00 -14.55 -7.78
CA ILE A 67 -17.30 -14.34 -9.21
C ILE A 67 -18.65 -15.00 -9.51
N SER A 68 -19.58 -14.23 -10.05
CA SER A 68 -20.91 -14.73 -10.44
C SER A 68 -20.97 -15.12 -11.91
N LYS A 69 -20.19 -14.43 -12.77
CA LYS A 69 -20.23 -14.63 -14.21
C LYS A 69 -18.99 -14.00 -14.87
N ILE A 70 -18.52 -14.62 -15.96
CA ILE A 70 -17.52 -14.02 -16.86
C ILE A 70 -18.05 -14.12 -18.28
N THR A 71 -17.92 -13.04 -19.07
CA THR A 71 -18.30 -13.04 -20.49
C THR A 71 -17.22 -12.38 -21.34
N ASP A 72 -17.25 -12.67 -22.63
CA ASP A 72 -16.47 -11.97 -23.62
C ASP A 72 -17.13 -10.65 -24.10
N GLY A 73 -16.54 -10.02 -25.11
CA GLY A 73 -17.04 -8.79 -25.71
C GLY A 73 -18.41 -8.90 -26.38
N ASN A 74 -18.84 -10.09 -26.75
CA ASN A 74 -20.17 -10.37 -27.33
C ASN A 74 -21.20 -10.72 -26.25
N ASN A 75 -20.84 -10.76 -24.99
CA ASN A 75 -21.57 -11.25 -23.82
C ASN A 75 -21.80 -12.78 -23.80
N ASP A 76 -21.01 -13.55 -24.57
CA ASP A 76 -21.00 -14.99 -24.46
C ASP A 76 -20.26 -15.41 -23.19
N GLU A 77 -20.79 -16.40 -22.47
CA GLU A 77 -20.18 -16.88 -21.22
C GLU A 77 -18.86 -17.61 -21.47
N LEU A 78 -17.87 -17.32 -20.65
CA LEU A 78 -16.56 -17.95 -20.66
C LEU A 78 -16.39 -18.87 -19.45
N ASP A 79 -15.83 -20.06 -19.68
CA ASP A 79 -15.43 -20.96 -18.60
C ASP A 79 -14.26 -20.37 -17.80
N PHE A 80 -14.32 -20.51 -16.49
CA PHE A 80 -13.24 -20.11 -15.62
C PHE A 80 -13.01 -21.09 -14.48
N ALA A 81 -11.80 -21.10 -13.97
CA ALA A 81 -11.42 -21.76 -12.73
C ALA A 81 -10.91 -20.75 -11.74
N ARG A 82 -11.23 -20.94 -10.46
CA ARG A 82 -10.73 -20.12 -9.38
C ARG A 82 -10.09 -20.99 -8.32
N ASP A 83 -8.88 -20.64 -7.93
CA ASP A 83 -8.17 -21.23 -6.82
C ASP A 83 -7.65 -20.08 -5.94
N SER A 84 -8.24 -19.95 -4.74
CA SER A 84 -7.92 -18.87 -3.83
C SER A 84 -8.14 -17.48 -4.47
N ASP A 85 -7.09 -16.66 -4.55
CA ASP A 85 -7.08 -15.35 -5.21
C ASP A 85 -6.87 -15.45 -6.73
N TYR A 86 -6.56 -16.64 -7.25
CA TYR A 86 -6.13 -16.83 -8.63
C TYR A 86 -7.28 -17.24 -9.53
N LEU A 87 -7.50 -16.45 -10.57
CA LEU A 87 -8.54 -16.64 -11.56
C LEU A 87 -7.89 -17.00 -12.91
N THR A 88 -8.28 -18.14 -13.48
CA THR A 88 -7.94 -18.53 -14.84
C THR A 88 -9.20 -18.55 -15.69
N ILE A 89 -9.22 -17.79 -16.79
CA ILE A 89 -10.35 -17.67 -17.72
C ILE A 89 -9.96 -18.32 -19.04
N LYS A 90 -10.76 -19.28 -19.53
CA LYS A 90 -10.57 -19.87 -20.84
C LYS A 90 -11.19 -19.00 -21.92
N ASN A 91 -10.37 -18.45 -22.78
CA ASN A 91 -10.80 -17.52 -23.84
C ASN A 91 -11.08 -18.25 -25.16
N THR A 92 -12.13 -19.03 -25.19
CA THR A 92 -12.51 -19.82 -26.38
C THR A 92 -12.95 -18.95 -27.56
N SER A 93 -13.42 -17.73 -27.30
CA SER A 93 -13.86 -16.77 -28.33
C SER A 93 -12.72 -15.94 -28.92
N LYS A 94 -11.49 -16.06 -28.41
CA LYS A 94 -10.34 -15.22 -28.77
C LYS A 94 -10.63 -13.73 -28.67
N SER A 95 -11.40 -13.34 -27.66
CA SER A 95 -11.75 -11.95 -27.38
C SER A 95 -10.62 -11.24 -26.66
N LYS A 96 -10.39 -9.97 -26.99
CA LYS A 96 -9.56 -9.05 -26.23
C LYS A 96 -10.36 -8.30 -25.17
N LEU A 97 -11.67 -8.51 -25.09
CA LEU A 97 -12.56 -7.86 -24.12
C LEU A 97 -13.17 -8.93 -23.22
N ILE A 98 -12.94 -8.79 -21.92
CA ILE A 98 -13.42 -9.71 -20.88
C ILE A 98 -14.23 -8.88 -19.87
N LYS A 99 -15.41 -9.39 -19.49
CA LYS A 99 -16.22 -8.81 -18.42
C LYS A 99 -16.34 -9.78 -17.26
N ILE A 100 -15.95 -9.35 -16.08
CA ILE A 100 -15.97 -10.13 -14.84
C ILE A 100 -16.98 -9.50 -13.89
N TYR A 101 -18.00 -10.27 -13.48
CA TYR A 101 -19.03 -9.87 -12.54
C TYR A 101 -18.73 -10.53 -11.19
N TYR A 102 -18.57 -9.71 -10.15
CA TYR A 102 -18.20 -10.23 -8.84
C TYR A 102 -18.79 -9.39 -7.70
N HIS A 103 -18.83 -9.97 -6.50
CA HIS A 103 -19.33 -9.31 -5.30
C HIS A 103 -18.66 -9.89 -4.06
N GLY A 104 -18.65 -9.13 -2.98
CA GLY A 104 -18.13 -9.55 -1.69
C GLY A 104 -17.59 -8.44 -0.84
N SER A 105 -16.83 -8.79 0.18
CA SER A 105 -16.22 -7.85 1.12
C SER A 105 -14.85 -8.33 1.58
N CYS A 106 -14.08 -7.40 2.11
CA CYS A 106 -12.84 -7.65 2.83
C CYS A 106 -13.00 -7.13 4.26
N ASP A 107 -12.48 -7.85 5.24
CA ASP A 107 -12.57 -7.42 6.64
C ASP A 107 -11.66 -6.23 6.93
N LYS A 108 -10.50 -6.17 6.28
CA LYS A 108 -9.53 -5.09 6.46
C LYS A 108 -9.93 -3.83 5.69
N TYR A 109 -10.34 -3.97 4.42
CA TYR A 109 -10.68 -2.86 3.55
C TYR A 109 -12.19 -2.81 3.32
N TYR A 110 -12.83 -1.79 3.89
CA TYR A 110 -14.28 -1.68 3.88
C TYR A 110 -14.82 -1.08 2.57
N SER A 111 -15.95 -1.62 2.12
CA SER A 111 -16.61 -1.25 0.87
C SER A 111 -18.13 -1.33 0.99
N ASN A 112 -18.72 -0.45 1.79
CA ASN A 112 -20.14 -0.42 2.06
C ASN A 112 -20.75 0.99 1.85
N TYR A 113 -22.05 1.12 2.04
CA TYR A 113 -22.78 2.38 1.79
C TYR A 113 -22.44 3.51 2.76
N LEU A 114 -21.81 3.23 3.91
CA LEU A 114 -21.39 4.25 4.90
C LEU A 114 -20.01 4.79 4.60
N SER A 115 -19.11 3.89 4.19
CA SER A 115 -17.71 4.22 3.95
C SER A 115 -17.06 3.22 2.98
N VAL A 116 -16.08 3.73 2.25
CA VAL A 116 -15.27 2.94 1.32
C VAL A 116 -13.81 3.29 1.57
N PHE A 117 -12.97 2.27 1.69
CA PHE A 117 -11.54 2.38 1.55
C PHE A 117 -11.01 1.14 0.83
N LEU A 118 -10.64 1.32 -0.42
CA LEU A 118 -10.06 0.31 -1.28
C LEU A 118 -8.75 0.87 -1.85
N PRO A 119 -7.61 0.53 -1.25
CA PRO A 119 -6.31 1.09 -1.62
C PRO A 119 -5.74 0.44 -2.87
N GLY A 120 -4.88 1.15 -3.58
CA GLY A 120 -4.29 0.73 -4.85
C GLY A 120 -3.36 -0.47 -4.77
N ASN A 121 -2.91 -0.83 -3.57
CA ASN A 121 -2.11 -2.03 -3.32
C ASN A 121 -2.94 -3.30 -3.02
N PHE A 122 -4.26 -3.24 -3.21
CA PHE A 122 -5.16 -4.35 -2.90
C PHE A 122 -5.95 -4.77 -4.14
N ALA A 123 -6.04 -6.09 -4.41
CA ALA A 123 -6.75 -6.62 -5.57
C ALA A 123 -8.26 -6.63 -5.38
N PHE A 124 -8.88 -5.46 -5.27
CA PHE A 124 -10.34 -5.33 -5.30
C PHE A 124 -10.93 -5.27 -6.71
N TYR A 125 -10.09 -5.23 -7.72
CA TYR A 125 -10.39 -5.45 -9.13
C TYR A 125 -9.37 -6.42 -9.71
N PRO A 126 -9.67 -7.10 -10.84
CA PRO A 126 -8.76 -8.11 -11.40
C PRO A 126 -7.43 -7.53 -11.83
N ILE A 127 -6.34 -7.94 -11.20
CA ILE A 127 -4.95 -7.56 -11.52
C ILE A 127 -4.34 -8.64 -12.41
N PRO A 128 -3.68 -8.32 -13.54
CA PRO A 128 -3.12 -9.31 -14.46
C PRO A 128 -2.00 -10.13 -13.81
N GLY A 129 -1.99 -11.42 -14.12
CA GLY A 129 -1.07 -12.39 -13.57
C GLY A 129 -1.54 -13.00 -12.25
N PHE A 130 -0.74 -13.92 -11.73
CA PHE A 130 -0.85 -14.41 -10.36
C PHE A 130 0.17 -13.67 -9.51
N ASN A 131 -0.30 -12.96 -8.50
CA ASN A 131 0.52 -12.13 -7.63
C ASN A 131 0.34 -12.60 -6.19
N GLU A 132 1.44 -12.63 -5.45
CA GLU A 132 1.37 -12.78 -4.01
C GLU A 132 0.71 -11.52 -3.43
N MET A 133 -0.29 -11.70 -2.58
CA MET A 133 -1.09 -10.60 -2.05
C MET A 133 -0.77 -10.26 -0.61
N TYR A 134 -0.18 -11.20 0.12
CA TYR A 134 -0.11 -11.09 1.57
C TYR A 134 1.21 -11.62 2.11
N SER A 135 1.94 -10.79 2.83
CA SER A 135 3.10 -11.24 3.59
C SER A 135 2.66 -11.90 4.90
N THR A 136 3.07 -13.13 5.11
CA THR A 136 2.84 -13.87 6.36
C THR A 136 4.00 -13.76 7.35
N HIS A 137 5.07 -13.06 6.98
CA HIS A 137 6.26 -12.87 7.79
C HIS A 137 6.00 -11.89 8.95
N SER A 138 7.04 -11.43 9.62
CA SER A 138 6.99 -10.65 10.87
C SER A 138 6.01 -9.47 10.87
N TYR A 139 5.66 -8.99 9.69
CA TYR A 139 4.67 -7.94 9.47
C TYR A 139 3.64 -8.46 8.47
N ALA A 140 2.63 -9.13 9.02
CA ALA A 140 1.55 -9.69 8.21
C ALA A 140 0.66 -8.59 7.64
N GLY A 141 0.59 -8.49 6.32
CA GLY A 141 -0.20 -7.45 5.64
C GLY A 141 -0.30 -7.67 4.14
N PHE A 142 -1.13 -6.87 3.48
CA PHE A 142 -1.25 -6.90 2.03
C PHE A 142 -0.04 -6.21 1.39
N ASP A 143 0.60 -6.93 0.45
CA ASP A 143 1.73 -6.45 -0.34
C ASP A 143 1.30 -5.44 -1.42
N ASP A 144 2.27 -4.77 -2.05
CA ASP A 144 2.00 -3.82 -3.12
C ASP A 144 1.68 -4.51 -4.44
N LEU A 145 0.47 -4.27 -4.94
CA LEU A 145 -0.05 -4.84 -6.19
C LEU A 145 -0.27 -3.79 -7.27
N SER A 146 0.60 -2.79 -7.38
CA SER A 146 0.55 -1.86 -8.50
C SER A 146 0.91 -2.56 -9.81
N LEU A 147 0.31 -2.08 -10.91
CA LEU A 147 0.71 -2.52 -12.25
C LEU A 147 2.13 -2.01 -12.55
N PRO A 148 2.97 -2.78 -13.28
CA PRO A 148 4.29 -2.31 -13.67
C PRO A 148 4.27 -1.26 -14.80
N TYR A 149 3.06 -0.81 -15.19
CA TYR A 149 2.82 0.18 -16.25
C TYR A 149 1.52 0.95 -15.97
N GLU A 150 1.40 2.13 -16.52
CA GLU A 150 0.15 2.89 -16.50
C GLU A 150 -0.85 2.33 -17.51
N THR A 151 -2.12 2.20 -17.10
CA THR A 151 -3.23 1.82 -17.98
C THR A 151 -4.36 2.85 -17.90
N ASP A 152 -5.22 2.86 -18.91
CA ASP A 152 -6.39 3.73 -18.93
C ASP A 152 -7.50 3.17 -18.02
N PHE A 153 -7.95 3.98 -17.07
CA PHE A 153 -9.10 3.67 -16.22
C PHE A 153 -10.30 4.57 -16.56
N ASN A 154 -11.47 3.96 -16.65
CA ASN A 154 -12.78 4.59 -16.62
C ASN A 154 -13.56 3.94 -15.46
N VAL A 155 -13.93 4.73 -14.44
CA VAL A 155 -14.49 4.20 -13.21
C VAL A 155 -15.81 4.90 -12.91
N THR A 156 -16.88 4.13 -12.78
CA THR A 156 -18.20 4.59 -12.36
C THR A 156 -18.54 3.99 -10.99
N VAL A 157 -18.95 4.85 -10.05
CA VAL A 157 -19.24 4.42 -8.69
C VAL A 157 -20.69 4.78 -8.31
N HIS A 158 -21.48 3.77 -8.00
CA HIS A 158 -22.82 3.94 -7.44
C HIS A 158 -22.74 3.90 -5.90
N SER A 159 -22.80 5.07 -5.28
CA SER A 159 -22.70 5.24 -3.83
C SER A 159 -23.61 6.36 -3.35
N LEU A 160 -24.13 6.25 -2.12
CA LEU A 160 -24.89 7.33 -1.47
C LEU A 160 -23.99 8.49 -1.02
N LYS A 161 -22.71 8.24 -0.86
CA LYS A 161 -21.69 9.21 -0.44
C LYS A 161 -20.84 9.62 -1.62
N LYS A 162 -20.29 10.84 -1.56
CA LYS A 162 -19.27 11.26 -2.51
C LYS A 162 -18.03 10.37 -2.34
N VAL A 163 -17.57 9.80 -3.44
CA VAL A 163 -16.34 9.03 -3.49
C VAL A 163 -15.19 9.93 -3.94
N GLN A 164 -14.02 9.70 -3.41
CA GLN A 164 -12.75 10.27 -3.85
C GLN A 164 -11.93 9.15 -4.51
N CYS A 165 -11.17 9.51 -5.52
CA CYS A 165 -10.35 8.59 -6.29
C CYS A 165 -9.00 9.23 -6.58
N ASN A 166 -7.94 8.42 -6.78
CA ASN A 166 -6.66 8.94 -7.28
C ASN A 166 -6.78 9.54 -8.69
N LEU A 167 -7.72 9.07 -9.50
CA LEU A 167 -7.96 9.58 -10.86
C LEU A 167 -8.70 10.94 -10.85
N GLU A 168 -8.72 11.61 -11.99
CA GLU A 168 -9.49 12.84 -12.18
C GLU A 168 -10.99 12.55 -12.21
N SER A 169 -11.77 13.42 -11.56
CA SER A 169 -13.23 13.33 -11.57
C SER A 169 -13.77 13.99 -12.83
N SER A 170 -14.55 13.26 -13.64
CA SER A 170 -15.28 13.81 -14.78
C SER A 170 -16.66 14.34 -14.40
N THR A 171 -17.35 13.64 -13.50
CA THR A 171 -18.64 14.02 -12.89
C THR A 171 -18.71 13.47 -11.47
N ASN A 172 -19.86 13.60 -10.80
CA ASN A 172 -20.05 12.98 -9.48
C ASN A 172 -19.88 11.46 -9.56
N ASN A 173 -18.86 10.94 -8.87
CA ASN A 173 -18.54 9.51 -8.80
C ASN A 173 -18.19 8.83 -10.14
N GLU A 174 -17.77 9.61 -11.15
CA GLU A 174 -17.15 9.11 -12.37
C GLU A 174 -15.72 9.65 -12.47
N PHE A 175 -14.78 8.75 -12.74
CA PHE A 175 -13.34 9.06 -12.71
C PHE A 175 -12.67 8.49 -13.96
N LYS A 176 -11.70 9.23 -14.50
CA LYS A 176 -10.93 8.83 -15.69
C LYS A 176 -9.48 9.24 -15.54
N GLY A 177 -8.60 8.44 -16.10
CA GLY A 177 -7.18 8.78 -16.19
C GLY A 177 -6.31 7.57 -16.39
N LYS A 178 -5.01 7.85 -16.53
CA LYS A 178 -3.97 6.82 -16.54
C LYS A 178 -3.38 6.68 -15.15
N SER A 179 -3.18 5.46 -14.71
CA SER A 179 -2.53 5.15 -13.44
C SER A 179 -1.98 3.72 -13.47
N ASP A 180 -1.08 3.41 -12.55
CA ASP A 180 -0.59 2.08 -12.25
C ASP A 180 -1.49 1.33 -11.25
N SER A 181 -2.44 2.03 -10.63
CA SER A 181 -3.28 1.49 -9.57
C SER A 181 -4.55 2.35 -9.37
N LEU A 182 -5.52 1.81 -8.65
CA LEU A 182 -6.78 2.48 -8.35
C LEU A 182 -7.02 2.53 -6.83
N THR A 183 -7.28 3.72 -6.31
CA THR A 183 -7.69 3.93 -4.91
C THR A 183 -9.04 4.60 -4.85
N LEU A 184 -9.95 4.05 -4.04
CA LEU A 184 -11.27 4.62 -3.77
C LEU A 184 -11.44 4.89 -2.27
N LEU A 185 -11.88 6.10 -1.95
CA LEU A 185 -12.12 6.56 -0.58
C LEU A 185 -13.46 7.27 -0.47
N SER A 186 -14.26 6.93 0.53
CA SER A 186 -15.53 7.60 0.83
C SER A 186 -15.81 7.57 2.33
N GLY A 187 -16.50 8.57 2.82
CA GLY A 187 -16.85 8.70 4.24
C GLY A 187 -16.92 10.15 4.66
N PHE A 188 -16.59 10.40 5.93
CA PHE A 188 -16.47 11.77 6.48
C PHE A 188 -15.06 12.30 6.25
N ILE A 189 -14.83 12.82 5.06
CA ILE A 189 -13.51 13.23 4.56
C ILE A 189 -13.53 14.72 4.19
N ASN A 190 -12.54 15.43 4.68
CA ASN A 190 -12.19 16.80 4.26
C ASN A 190 -11.17 16.76 3.12
N CYS A 191 -11.04 17.90 2.44
CA CYS A 191 -10.01 18.11 1.43
C CYS A 191 -9.42 19.51 1.53
N VAL A 192 -8.10 19.61 1.48
CA VAL A 192 -7.37 20.86 1.29
C VAL A 192 -6.47 20.74 0.06
N THR A 193 -6.17 21.85 -0.59
CA THR A 193 -5.27 21.86 -1.75
C THR A 193 -4.05 22.71 -1.45
N ILE A 194 -2.86 22.12 -1.56
CA ILE A 194 -1.57 22.79 -1.43
C ILE A 194 -0.82 22.66 -2.76
N ASN A 195 -0.44 23.77 -3.39
CA ASN A 195 0.34 23.78 -4.64
C ASN A 195 -0.16 22.79 -5.73
N LYS A 196 -1.48 22.66 -5.88
CA LYS A 196 -2.22 21.74 -6.77
C LYS A 196 -2.34 20.30 -6.28
N THR A 197 -1.67 19.90 -5.22
CA THR A 197 -1.86 18.59 -4.57
C THR A 197 -3.11 18.63 -3.70
N GLN A 198 -4.02 17.71 -3.91
CA GLN A 198 -5.22 17.52 -3.11
C GLN A 198 -4.93 16.56 -1.94
N ILE A 199 -5.23 16.99 -0.72
CA ILE A 199 -4.96 16.23 0.49
C ILE A 199 -6.29 15.91 1.15
N TYR A 200 -6.62 14.62 1.22
CA TYR A 200 -7.85 14.10 1.79
C TYR A 200 -7.57 13.57 3.19
N TYR A 201 -8.34 14.00 4.19
CA TYR A 201 -8.12 13.68 5.60
C TYR A 201 -9.44 13.54 6.36
N PRO A 202 -9.47 12.82 7.52
CA PRO A 202 -10.68 12.58 8.29
C PRO A 202 -11.31 13.86 8.83
N TYR A 203 -12.64 13.97 8.73
CA TYR A 203 -13.39 15.12 9.21
C TYR A 203 -13.39 15.24 10.75
N PHE A 204 -13.46 14.13 11.47
CA PHE A 204 -13.61 14.09 12.93
C PHE A 204 -12.30 13.89 13.68
N ASN A 205 -11.18 14.24 13.11
CA ASN A 205 -9.89 14.14 13.78
C ASN A 205 -9.35 15.55 14.04
N ASP A 206 -9.38 15.99 15.31
CA ASP A 206 -8.94 17.33 15.72
C ASP A 206 -7.44 17.57 15.47
N ALA A 207 -6.64 16.50 15.36
CA ALA A 207 -5.22 16.60 14.99
C ALA A 207 -5.02 17.01 13.52
N TYR A 208 -6.03 16.83 12.66
CA TYR A 208 -5.97 17.14 11.24
C TYR A 208 -6.94 18.28 10.90
N ASN A 209 -6.45 19.49 10.88
CA ASN A 209 -7.15 20.64 10.32
C ASN A 209 -6.32 21.23 9.18
N SER A 210 -6.94 22.14 8.40
CA SER A 210 -6.28 22.74 7.23
C SER A 210 -4.97 23.44 7.55
N ASP A 211 -4.88 24.09 8.72
CA ASP A 211 -3.71 24.87 9.10
C ASP A 211 -2.54 23.95 9.46
N THR A 212 -2.79 22.90 10.25
CA THR A 212 -1.79 21.87 10.58
C THR A 212 -1.28 21.14 9.33
N ILE A 213 -2.20 20.81 8.41
CA ILE A 213 -1.84 20.14 7.15
C ILE A 213 -1.00 21.07 6.27
N ASN A 214 -1.37 22.33 6.15
CA ASN A 214 -0.60 23.32 5.39
C ASN A 214 0.81 23.48 5.98
N GLU A 215 0.93 23.66 7.29
CA GLU A 215 2.21 23.85 7.98
C GLU A 215 3.16 22.65 7.74
N LYS A 216 2.65 21.42 7.93
CA LYS A 216 3.47 20.20 7.83
C LYS A 216 3.76 19.77 6.40
N LEU A 217 2.83 19.92 5.47
CA LEU A 217 2.95 19.35 4.13
C LEU A 217 3.37 20.33 3.04
N GLU A 218 3.37 21.65 3.26
CA GLU A 218 3.73 22.63 2.24
C GLU A 218 5.14 22.37 1.67
N THR A 219 6.10 22.10 2.54
CA THR A 219 7.48 21.83 2.12
C THR A 219 7.59 20.52 1.34
N PHE A 220 6.91 19.46 1.80
CA PHE A 220 6.91 18.17 1.11
C PHE A 220 6.29 18.27 -0.27
N VAL A 221 5.10 18.85 -0.38
CA VAL A 221 4.37 19.02 -1.65
C VAL A 221 5.16 19.87 -2.63
N SER A 222 5.82 20.94 -2.16
CA SER A 222 6.66 21.80 -3.01
C SER A 222 7.86 21.07 -3.60
N LYS A 223 8.42 20.10 -2.88
CA LYS A 223 9.54 19.26 -3.35
C LYS A 223 9.10 18.09 -4.23
N ASN A 224 7.83 17.70 -4.15
CA ASN A 224 7.25 16.54 -4.86
C ASN A 224 6.07 16.94 -5.74
N PRO A 225 6.27 17.78 -6.78
CA PRO A 225 5.19 18.33 -7.61
C PRO A 225 4.48 17.28 -8.50
N ASN A 226 5.04 16.08 -8.62
CA ASN A 226 4.44 14.93 -9.29
C ASN A 226 3.31 14.31 -8.47
N ILE A 227 3.31 14.46 -7.15
CA ILE A 227 2.25 13.93 -6.28
C ILE A 227 1.01 14.82 -6.38
N LYS A 228 -0.05 14.29 -6.97
CA LYS A 228 -1.31 15.01 -7.19
C LYS A 228 -2.29 14.87 -6.05
N LYS A 229 -2.27 13.70 -5.37
CA LYS A 229 -3.21 13.40 -4.28
C LYS A 229 -2.51 12.70 -3.11
N ILE A 230 -2.94 13.04 -1.90
CA ILE A 230 -2.52 12.38 -0.66
C ILE A 230 -3.78 11.99 0.10
N PHE A 231 -3.88 10.71 0.47
CA PHE A 231 -4.97 10.15 1.27
C PHE A 231 -4.45 9.83 2.66
N ILE A 232 -4.95 10.52 3.70
CA ILE A 232 -4.60 10.31 5.10
C ILE A 232 -5.71 9.50 5.75
N ILE A 233 -5.43 8.25 6.17
CA ILE A 233 -6.40 7.27 6.67
C ILE A 233 -5.95 6.71 8.03
N PRO A 234 -6.16 7.42 9.14
CA PRO A 234 -5.64 7.04 10.46
C PRO A 234 -6.23 5.75 11.06
N ASP A 235 -7.44 5.37 10.65
CA ASP A 235 -8.19 4.26 11.27
C ASP A 235 -7.92 2.89 10.63
N VAL A 236 -7.08 2.84 9.63
CA VAL A 236 -6.68 1.55 9.11
C VAL A 236 -5.66 1.00 10.09
N ASN A 237 -5.99 -0.12 10.73
CA ASN A 237 -5.04 -0.94 11.45
C ASN A 237 -3.98 -1.38 10.44
N LEU A 238 -3.05 -0.49 10.17
CA LEU A 238 -1.88 -0.74 9.36
C LEU A 238 -0.96 -1.58 10.25
N GLU A 239 -1.24 -2.87 10.35
CA GLU A 239 -0.26 -3.86 10.81
C GLU A 239 0.93 -3.92 9.84
N ASP A 240 0.87 -3.10 8.78
CA ASP A 240 1.89 -2.98 7.75
C ASP A 240 2.99 -2.04 8.21
N ILE A 241 4.23 -2.43 7.99
CA ILE A 241 5.45 -1.70 8.32
C ILE A 241 5.54 -0.38 7.57
N GLU A 242 4.95 -0.30 6.41
CA GLU A 242 4.94 0.89 5.58
C GLU A 242 3.76 1.78 5.98
N PHE A 243 4.06 2.78 6.81
CA PHE A 243 3.13 3.84 7.18
C PHE A 243 2.72 4.72 6.00
N VAL A 244 3.46 4.65 4.90
CA VAL A 244 3.20 5.40 3.67
C VAL A 244 3.37 4.50 2.46
N LYS A 245 2.33 4.45 1.61
CA LYS A 245 2.39 3.80 0.30
C LYS A 245 2.39 4.87 -0.77
N THR A 246 3.43 4.84 -1.62
CA THR A 246 3.61 5.78 -2.72
C THR A 246 3.37 5.06 -4.04
N PHE A 247 2.51 5.64 -4.85
CA PHE A 247 2.22 5.24 -6.21
C PHE A 247 2.79 6.29 -7.18
N ASN A 248 2.59 6.13 -8.47
CA ASN A 248 3.21 7.02 -9.47
C ASN A 248 2.93 8.52 -9.20
N ASP A 249 1.67 8.90 -8.97
CA ASP A 249 1.27 10.30 -8.80
C ASP A 249 0.40 10.57 -7.55
N TYR A 250 0.30 9.61 -6.64
CA TYR A 250 -0.44 9.78 -5.38
C TYR A 250 0.16 8.96 -4.23
N MET A 251 -0.32 9.23 -3.02
CA MET A 251 0.14 8.57 -1.79
C MET A 251 -1.04 8.23 -0.87
N ILE A 252 -0.86 7.17 -0.09
CA ILE A 252 -1.72 6.81 1.04
C ILE A 252 -0.86 6.76 2.29
N THR A 253 -1.33 7.36 3.38
CA THR A 253 -0.63 7.34 4.68
C THR A 253 -1.61 7.22 5.85
N ALA A 254 -1.16 6.64 6.95
CA ALA A 254 -1.91 6.62 8.19
C ALA A 254 -1.76 7.93 8.98
N SER A 255 -0.63 8.64 8.83
CA SER A 255 -0.33 9.86 9.56
C SER A 255 0.42 10.87 8.71
N ILE A 256 0.22 12.18 9.00
CA ILE A 256 1.02 13.26 8.41
C ILE A 256 2.50 13.12 8.82
N ASP A 257 2.76 12.69 10.04
CA ASP A 257 4.12 12.59 10.57
C ASP A 257 4.93 11.50 9.84
N ASP A 258 4.26 10.52 9.23
CA ASP A 258 4.91 9.48 8.42
C ASP A 258 5.43 10.02 7.08
N ILE A 259 4.82 11.09 6.54
CA ILE A 259 5.29 11.77 5.33
C ILE A 259 6.63 12.47 5.57
N ASP A 260 6.82 13.06 6.74
CA ASP A 260 8.12 13.65 7.12
C ASP A 260 9.20 12.57 7.20
N ARG A 261 8.86 11.36 7.69
CA ARG A 261 9.77 10.21 7.70
C ARG A 261 10.16 9.77 6.29
N LEU A 262 9.25 9.77 5.32
CA LEU A 262 9.58 9.48 3.91
C LEU A 262 10.61 10.45 3.34
N GLY A 263 10.46 11.74 3.63
CA GLY A 263 11.45 12.76 3.24
C GLY A 263 12.83 12.51 3.86
N PHE A 264 12.88 11.87 5.02
CA PHE A 264 14.11 11.42 5.66
C PHE A 264 14.65 10.14 4.99
N VAL A 265 13.81 9.10 4.85
CA VAL A 265 14.18 7.81 4.25
C VAL A 265 14.69 7.96 2.82
N SER A 266 14.09 8.86 2.02
CA SER A 266 14.55 9.12 0.65
C SER A 266 15.95 9.71 0.54
N LYS A 267 16.54 10.18 1.64
CA LYS A 267 17.91 10.69 1.71
C LYS A 267 18.92 9.64 2.15
N ILE A 268 18.45 8.53 2.70
CA ILE A 268 19.30 7.45 3.19
C ILE A 268 19.81 6.65 1.98
N SER A 269 21.11 6.44 1.91
CA SER A 269 21.70 5.59 0.87
C SER A 269 21.33 4.11 1.10
N ALA A 270 21.17 3.35 0.01
CA ALA A 270 20.70 1.96 0.06
C ALA A 270 21.55 1.07 0.99
N ASN A 271 22.86 1.31 1.09
CA ASN A 271 23.76 0.58 1.99
C ASN A 271 23.58 0.91 3.48
N LYS A 272 22.81 1.95 3.82
CA LYS A 272 22.52 2.36 5.22
C LYS A 272 21.08 2.05 5.63
N MET A 273 20.25 1.54 4.71
CA MET A 273 18.84 1.23 4.98
C MET A 273 18.68 0.19 6.08
N GLU A 274 19.50 -0.88 6.09
CA GLU A 274 19.42 -1.89 7.14
C GLU A 274 19.64 -1.33 8.55
N LEU A 275 20.53 -0.35 8.71
CA LEU A 275 20.72 0.32 10.00
C LEU A 275 19.52 1.17 10.37
N TYR A 276 18.93 1.87 9.41
CA TYR A 276 17.68 2.61 9.63
C TYR A 276 16.54 1.69 10.06
N ASP A 277 16.37 0.55 9.39
CA ASP A 277 15.35 -0.44 9.70
C ASP A 277 15.55 -1.02 11.13
N ALA A 278 16.80 -1.26 11.52
CA ALA A 278 17.12 -1.72 12.87
C ALA A 278 16.79 -0.67 13.93
N ILE A 279 17.03 0.63 13.67
CA ILE A 279 16.66 1.71 14.59
C ILE A 279 15.15 1.80 14.72
N ASN A 280 14.44 1.77 13.60
CA ASN A 280 12.98 1.79 13.58
C ASN A 280 12.39 0.57 14.32
N ALA A 281 12.95 -0.61 14.11
CA ALA A 281 12.56 -1.82 14.81
C ALA A 281 12.79 -1.70 16.33
N TYR A 282 13.94 -1.20 16.75
CA TYR A 282 14.24 -0.99 18.17
C TYR A 282 13.22 -0.06 18.83
N MET A 283 12.84 1.03 18.16
CA MET A 283 11.95 2.05 18.69
C MET A 283 10.48 1.62 18.73
N ASN A 284 10.02 0.88 17.72
CA ASN A 284 8.61 0.66 17.48
C ASN A 284 8.17 -0.80 17.41
N TYR A 285 9.11 -1.75 17.15
CA TYR A 285 8.80 -3.15 16.86
C TYR A 285 9.78 -4.11 17.52
N PRO A 286 9.71 -4.29 18.88
CA PRO A 286 10.70 -5.06 19.63
C PRO A 286 10.88 -6.50 19.14
N GLU A 287 9.82 -7.18 18.71
CA GLU A 287 9.89 -8.57 18.21
C GLU A 287 10.67 -8.65 16.89
N TYR A 288 10.50 -7.65 16.02
CA TYR A 288 11.27 -7.57 14.78
C TYR A 288 12.73 -7.21 15.03
N PHE A 289 12.99 -6.35 15.99
CA PHE A 289 14.37 -6.08 16.41
C PHE A 289 15.09 -7.33 16.88
N GLU A 290 14.42 -8.18 17.67
CA GLU A 290 14.98 -9.49 18.07
C GLU A 290 15.21 -10.41 16.87
N PHE A 291 14.30 -10.41 15.88
CA PHE A 291 14.48 -11.18 14.65
C PHE A 291 15.71 -10.72 13.85
N LEU A 292 15.95 -9.40 13.75
CA LEU A 292 17.10 -8.84 13.02
C LEU A 292 18.45 -9.27 13.63
N LYS A 293 18.51 -9.56 14.93
CA LYS A 293 19.74 -10.03 15.60
C LYS A 293 20.35 -11.28 14.96
N THR A 294 19.54 -12.08 14.30
CA THR A 294 19.96 -13.36 13.71
C THR A 294 19.69 -13.49 12.21
N ASN A 295 18.88 -12.60 11.64
CA ASN A 295 18.39 -12.73 10.26
C ASN A 295 18.72 -11.53 9.36
N SER A 296 19.62 -10.64 9.78
CA SER A 296 20.13 -9.52 8.99
C SER A 296 21.53 -9.83 8.41
N SER A 297 22.11 -8.85 7.70
CA SER A 297 23.48 -8.96 7.21
C SER A 297 24.49 -9.15 8.37
N GLU A 298 25.65 -9.74 8.06
CA GLU A 298 26.73 -9.94 9.05
C GLU A 298 27.20 -8.61 9.68
N GLU A 299 27.15 -7.54 8.90
CA GLU A 299 27.50 -6.19 9.33
C GLU A 299 26.50 -5.67 10.35
N LEU A 300 25.20 -5.77 10.04
CA LEU A 300 24.16 -5.32 10.94
C LEU A 300 24.10 -6.16 12.22
N GLN A 301 24.28 -7.48 12.13
CA GLN A 301 24.35 -8.35 13.31
C GLN A 301 25.47 -7.93 14.29
N LYS A 302 26.62 -7.48 13.76
CA LYS A 302 27.71 -6.94 14.59
C LYS A 302 27.38 -5.57 15.18
N ALA A 303 26.63 -4.75 14.45
CA ALA A 303 26.25 -3.41 14.84
C ALA A 303 25.12 -3.36 15.88
N ILE A 304 24.15 -4.30 15.82
CA ILE A 304 22.96 -4.32 16.69
C ILE A 304 23.29 -4.23 18.19
N PRO A 305 24.22 -4.99 18.77
CA PRO A 305 24.52 -4.86 20.21
C PRO A 305 25.04 -3.48 20.61
N VAL A 306 25.79 -2.84 19.72
CA VAL A 306 26.32 -1.49 19.95
C VAL A 306 25.21 -0.45 19.82
N LEU A 307 24.34 -0.61 18.81
CA LEU A 307 23.16 0.24 18.62
C LEU A 307 22.23 0.19 19.83
N GLU A 308 21.93 -1.02 20.32
CA GLU A 308 21.08 -1.24 21.49
C GLU A 308 21.64 -0.55 22.73
N GLU A 309 22.95 -0.65 22.97
CA GLU A 309 23.61 0.04 24.07
C GLU A 309 23.55 1.56 23.94
N ILE A 310 23.76 2.10 22.73
CA ILE A 310 23.70 3.54 22.46
C ILE A 310 22.28 4.05 22.71
N LEU A 311 21.26 3.43 22.10
CA LEU A 311 19.87 3.89 22.19
C LEU A 311 19.31 3.76 23.62
N LYS A 312 19.67 2.68 24.33
CA LYS A 312 19.28 2.51 25.75
C LYS A 312 19.82 3.62 26.65
N ASN A 313 20.95 4.22 26.32
CA ASN A 313 21.61 5.27 27.09
C ASN A 313 21.42 6.67 26.45
N ASP A 314 20.54 6.83 25.47
CA ASP A 314 20.26 8.10 24.80
C ASP A 314 19.09 8.83 25.48
N ASN A 315 19.36 9.46 26.62
CA ASN A 315 18.34 10.14 27.42
C ASN A 315 17.95 11.54 26.87
N ASP A 316 18.78 12.12 26.01
CA ASP A 316 18.60 13.49 25.46
C ASP A 316 18.42 13.53 23.94
N GLY A 317 18.34 12.37 23.27
CA GLY A 317 18.15 12.23 21.82
C GLY A 317 19.36 12.59 20.95
N LYS A 318 20.48 13.04 21.57
CA LYS A 318 21.64 13.51 20.80
C LYS A 318 22.39 12.40 20.08
N LYS A 319 22.36 11.19 20.60
CA LYS A 319 23.01 10.06 19.96
C LYS A 319 22.21 9.60 18.74
N LEU A 320 20.88 9.58 18.86
CA LEU A 320 20.00 9.34 17.74
C LEU A 320 20.13 10.41 16.66
N GLU A 321 20.27 11.69 17.02
CA GLU A 321 20.53 12.78 16.08
C GLU A 321 21.82 12.53 15.28
N LYS A 322 22.90 12.11 15.94
CA LYS A 322 24.16 11.75 15.27
C LYS A 322 24.06 10.55 14.35
N ILE A 323 23.27 9.55 14.74
CA ILE A 323 23.01 8.39 13.88
C ILE A 323 22.22 8.85 12.63
N ASN A 324 21.25 9.73 12.79
CA ASN A 324 20.48 10.28 11.68
C ASN A 324 21.35 11.13 10.74
N ASP A 325 22.26 11.94 11.28
CA ASP A 325 23.24 12.68 10.47
C ASP A 325 24.08 11.71 9.62
N TYR A 326 24.60 10.65 10.22
CA TYR A 326 25.36 9.62 9.50
C TYR A 326 24.53 8.92 8.42
N LEU A 327 23.28 8.60 8.67
CA LEU A 327 22.41 7.93 7.69
C LEU A 327 22.19 8.81 6.44
N ILE A 328 22.16 10.13 6.60
CA ILE A 328 21.93 11.09 5.51
C ILE A 328 23.24 11.47 4.80
N ASP A 329 24.38 11.38 5.47
CA ASP A 329 25.68 11.77 4.90
C ASP A 329 26.16 10.73 3.87
N ASN A 330 26.04 11.09 2.60
CA ASN A 330 26.48 10.23 1.48
C ASN A 330 28.00 10.18 1.31
N ALA A 331 28.75 11.07 1.96
CA ALA A 331 30.22 11.10 1.91
C ALA A 331 30.86 10.22 3.00
N ASP A 332 30.07 9.76 3.95
CA ASP A 332 30.55 8.88 5.04
C ASP A 332 30.54 7.42 4.60
N ASP A 333 31.69 6.90 4.17
CA ASP A 333 31.85 5.55 3.66
C ASP A 333 32.18 4.51 4.76
N ARG A 334 32.19 4.90 6.05
CA ARG A 334 32.42 3.96 7.16
C ARG A 334 31.31 2.91 7.21
N SER A 335 31.68 1.71 7.66
CA SER A 335 30.68 0.67 7.98
C SER A 335 29.82 1.06 9.20
N PHE A 336 28.62 0.47 9.34
CA PHE A 336 27.78 0.73 10.53
C PHE A 336 28.50 0.42 11.83
N SER A 337 29.22 -0.70 11.83
CA SER A 337 29.94 -1.16 13.01
C SER A 337 31.03 -0.19 13.45
N GLU A 338 31.78 0.35 12.50
CA GLU A 338 32.84 1.36 12.77
C GLU A 338 32.24 2.65 13.30
N PHE A 339 31.21 3.16 12.62
CA PHE A 339 30.53 4.39 13.03
C PHE A 339 29.92 4.27 14.43
N LEU A 340 29.18 3.19 14.71
CA LEU A 340 28.53 2.98 16.00
C LEU A 340 29.56 2.75 17.13
N CYS A 341 30.67 2.10 16.85
CA CYS A 341 31.75 1.93 17.82
C CYS A 341 32.42 3.26 18.17
N GLU A 342 32.64 4.14 17.20
CA GLU A 342 33.14 5.50 17.45
C GLU A 342 32.15 6.32 18.27
N LEU A 343 30.87 6.33 17.89
CA LEU A 343 29.81 7.02 18.61
C LEU A 343 29.68 6.52 20.05
N ARG A 344 29.74 5.21 20.28
CA ARG A 344 29.77 4.61 21.61
C ARG A 344 30.96 5.10 22.42
N TRP A 345 32.13 5.13 21.83
CA TRP A 345 33.34 5.59 22.51
C TRP A 345 33.23 7.04 22.95
N LEU A 346 32.69 7.92 22.09
CA LEU A 346 32.53 9.34 22.37
C LEU A 346 31.47 9.66 23.43
N TYR A 347 30.38 8.90 23.49
CA TYR A 347 29.18 9.28 24.26
C TYR A 347 28.76 8.29 25.35
N VAL A 348 29.29 7.07 25.38
CA VAL A 348 28.91 6.06 26.38
C VAL A 348 30.07 5.71 27.31
N LYS A 349 31.30 5.81 26.86
CA LYS A 349 32.52 5.48 27.66
C LYS A 349 33.29 6.71 28.12
N ALA A 350 32.92 7.92 27.71
CA ALA A 350 33.42 9.16 28.25
C ALA A 350 32.58 9.63 29.45
#